data_f69cbc30097db8e6100d499c66cbf85d
#
_entry.id   f69cbc30097db8e6100d499c66cbf85d
#
_cell.length_a   1.000
_cell.length_b   1.000
_cell.length_c   1.000
_cell.angle_alpha   90.00
_cell.angle_beta   90.00
_cell.angle_gamma   90.00
#
_symmetry.space_group_name_H-M   'P 1'
#
loop_
_entity.id
_entity.type
_entity.pdbx_description
1 polymer ?
#
loop_
_entity_poly.entity_id
_entity_poly.type
_entity_poly.pdbx_seq_one_letter_code
_entity_poly.pdbx_strand_id
1 'polypeptide(L)'
;MTKFMSQKMKAKLTQRKNLDVLQLPYDDESTYMIIFLPKEGKSMKSVINFMSSEGFQSLENTPNTTKVEVALPRFKFEYTTQLKEQLQELGIKDLFTRKANLRKISARELFVSDGVHKAFIEVDEKGTEAAAATGVSFRTRTKIEKFVADRPFMFMIYDSFNKIALFVGKLASMDSDNSCEKKLRQPHS
;
A
#
# COMPACT_ATOMS: atom_id res chain seq x y z
N MET A 1 -15.52 -5.54 16.15
CA MET A 1 -15.73 -6.38 14.93
C MET A 1 -15.29 -5.59 13.72
N THR A 2 -14.29 -6.05 13.02
CA THR A 2 -13.83 -5.42 11.77
C THR A 2 -14.92 -5.50 10.71
N LYS A 3 -15.25 -4.35 10.11
CA LYS A 3 -16.23 -4.31 9.02
C LYS A 3 -15.54 -4.71 7.73
N PHE A 4 -15.98 -5.80 7.13
CA PHE A 4 -15.55 -6.22 5.79
C PHE A 4 -16.46 -5.63 4.74
N MET A 5 -15.86 -5.18 3.66
CA MET A 5 -16.53 -4.85 2.41
C MET A 5 -16.30 -5.99 1.42
N SER A 6 -17.31 -6.33 0.62
CA SER A 6 -17.21 -7.40 -0.38
C SER A 6 -17.85 -6.98 -1.68
N GLN A 7 -17.11 -7.17 -2.78
CA GLN A 7 -17.57 -6.83 -4.12
C GLN A 7 -17.04 -7.79 -5.17
N LYS A 8 -17.83 -8.02 -6.23
CA LYS A 8 -17.38 -8.74 -7.44
C LYS A 8 -16.88 -7.72 -8.45
N MET A 9 -15.60 -7.79 -8.77
CA MET A 9 -14.98 -6.84 -9.68
C MET A 9 -13.99 -7.51 -10.63
N LYS A 10 -13.55 -6.78 -11.65
CA LYS A 10 -12.46 -7.21 -12.50
C LYS A 10 -11.14 -6.87 -11.81
N ALA A 11 -10.30 -7.87 -11.59
CA ALA A 11 -9.00 -7.70 -10.95
C ALA A 11 -7.99 -8.70 -11.52
N LYS A 12 -6.70 -8.46 -11.29
CA LYS A 12 -5.65 -9.44 -11.58
C LYS A 12 -5.32 -10.18 -10.30
N LEU A 13 -5.62 -11.48 -10.26
CA LEU A 13 -5.31 -12.34 -9.11
C LEU A 13 -4.24 -13.35 -9.51
N THR A 14 -3.10 -13.31 -8.81
CA THR A 14 -2.01 -14.28 -8.96
C THR A 14 -1.89 -15.10 -7.71
N GLN A 15 -2.14 -16.40 -7.83
CA GLN A 15 -2.00 -17.36 -6.75
C GLN A 15 -0.62 -18.01 -6.79
N ARG A 16 0.14 -17.85 -5.71
CA ARG A 16 1.48 -18.43 -5.56
C ARG A 16 1.51 -19.41 -4.39
N LYS A 17 2.60 -20.18 -4.28
CA LYS A 17 2.76 -21.21 -3.24
C LYS A 17 2.61 -20.67 -1.82
N ASN A 18 3.14 -19.48 -1.53
CA ASN A 18 3.22 -18.92 -0.18
C ASN A 18 2.34 -17.66 0.05
N LEU A 19 1.85 -17.04 -1.02
CA LEU A 19 1.02 -15.83 -0.95
C LEU A 19 0.12 -15.70 -2.18
N ASP A 20 -0.94 -14.93 -2.03
CA ASP A 20 -1.77 -14.44 -3.13
C ASP A 20 -1.49 -12.97 -3.35
N VAL A 21 -1.48 -12.54 -4.61
CA VAL A 21 -1.29 -11.15 -5.02
C VAL A 21 -2.53 -10.71 -5.80
N LEU A 22 -3.24 -9.72 -5.26
CA LEU A 22 -4.38 -9.09 -5.90
C LEU A 22 -3.99 -7.68 -6.36
N GLN A 23 -4.27 -7.36 -7.62
CA GLN A 23 -4.08 -6.02 -8.17
C GLN A 23 -5.44 -5.43 -8.52
N LEU A 24 -5.78 -4.34 -7.87
CA LEU A 24 -7.00 -3.57 -8.06
C LEU A 24 -6.65 -2.30 -8.82
N PRO A 25 -7.16 -2.10 -10.05
CA PRO A 25 -6.88 -0.89 -10.80
C PRO A 25 -7.62 0.32 -10.20
N TYR A 26 -7.00 1.49 -10.26
CA TYR A 26 -7.67 2.78 -10.13
C TYR A 26 -8.22 3.25 -11.49
N ASP A 27 -9.00 4.32 -11.49
CA ASP A 27 -9.68 4.85 -12.69
C ASP A 27 -8.70 5.35 -13.77
N ASP A 28 -7.48 5.69 -13.39
CA ASP A 28 -6.40 6.11 -14.31
C ASP A 28 -5.74 4.97 -15.08
N GLU A 29 -6.13 3.72 -14.81
CA GLU A 29 -5.62 2.48 -15.41
C GLU A 29 -4.11 2.25 -15.28
N SER A 30 -3.36 3.23 -14.78
CA SER A 30 -1.91 3.15 -14.56
C SER A 30 -1.55 2.90 -13.10
N THR A 31 -2.43 3.28 -12.19
CA THR A 31 -2.24 3.09 -10.74
C THR A 31 -3.01 1.86 -10.25
N TYR A 32 -2.38 1.09 -9.36
CA TYR A 32 -2.95 -0.12 -8.79
C TYR A 32 -2.79 -0.12 -7.28
N MET A 33 -3.85 -0.53 -6.56
CA MET A 33 -3.67 -1.07 -5.22
C MET A 33 -3.31 -2.54 -5.34
N ILE A 34 -2.13 -2.90 -4.86
CA ILE A 34 -1.62 -4.28 -4.87
C ILE A 34 -1.66 -4.80 -3.44
N ILE A 35 -2.32 -5.93 -3.23
CA ILE A 35 -2.47 -6.57 -1.93
C ILE A 35 -1.70 -7.88 -1.96
N PHE A 36 -0.79 -8.05 -1.00
CA PHE A 36 0.03 -9.24 -0.80
C PHE A 36 -0.48 -9.96 0.44
N LEU A 37 -1.22 -11.04 0.24
CA LEU A 37 -1.83 -11.82 1.31
C LEU A 37 -1.06 -13.13 1.49
N PRO A 38 -0.32 -13.33 2.60
CA PRO A 38 0.30 -14.62 2.90
C PRO A 38 -0.75 -15.74 2.91
N LYS A 39 -0.41 -16.93 2.41
CA LYS A 39 -1.28 -18.11 2.56
C LYS A 39 -1.48 -18.44 4.04
N GLU A 40 -2.55 -19.16 4.33
CA GLU A 40 -2.80 -19.65 5.67
C GLU A 40 -1.59 -20.42 6.23
N GLY A 41 -1.23 -20.15 7.49
CA GLY A 41 -0.03 -20.71 8.14
C GLY A 41 1.30 -20.11 7.65
N LYS A 42 1.28 -19.13 6.74
CA LYS A 42 2.48 -18.41 6.31
C LYS A 42 2.60 -17.05 7.01
N SER A 43 3.83 -16.65 7.26
CA SER A 43 4.12 -15.36 7.91
C SER A 43 4.34 -14.25 6.88
N MET A 44 4.35 -13.00 7.35
CA MET A 44 4.68 -11.82 6.54
C MET A 44 6.08 -11.89 5.88
N LYS A 45 6.98 -12.74 6.41
CA LYS A 45 8.29 -13.00 5.77
C LYS A 45 8.15 -13.53 4.33
N SER A 46 7.06 -14.25 4.01
CA SER A 46 6.83 -14.73 2.64
C SER A 46 6.62 -13.58 1.66
N VAL A 47 5.98 -12.48 2.09
CA VAL A 47 5.80 -11.27 1.28
C VAL A 47 7.14 -10.55 1.10
N ILE A 48 7.91 -10.39 2.19
CA ILE A 48 9.23 -9.74 2.13
C ILE A 48 10.17 -10.51 1.20
N ASN A 49 10.20 -11.84 1.32
CA ASN A 49 11.02 -12.68 0.44
C ASN A 49 10.60 -12.56 -1.03
N PHE A 50 9.28 -12.54 -1.30
CA PHE A 50 8.76 -12.33 -2.64
C PHE A 50 9.21 -10.98 -3.21
N MET A 51 9.07 -9.91 -2.45
CA MET A 51 9.47 -8.57 -2.86
C MET A 51 10.98 -8.47 -3.12
N SER A 52 11.81 -9.19 -2.35
CA SER A 52 13.28 -9.20 -2.51
C SER A 52 13.76 -10.06 -3.66
N SER A 53 13.06 -11.16 -3.99
CA SER A 53 13.51 -12.15 -4.98
C SER A 53 12.94 -11.94 -6.38
N GLU A 54 11.62 -11.74 -6.46
CA GLU A 54 10.90 -11.62 -7.72
C GLU A 54 10.53 -10.17 -8.04
N GLY A 55 10.38 -9.34 -6.99
CA GLY A 55 10.17 -7.92 -7.06
C GLY A 55 9.00 -7.48 -7.94
N PHE A 56 9.10 -6.24 -8.40
CA PHE A 56 8.09 -5.61 -9.26
C PHE A 56 7.98 -6.25 -10.65
N GLN A 57 9.05 -6.84 -11.17
CA GLN A 57 9.03 -7.46 -12.50
C GLN A 57 8.00 -8.59 -12.62
N SER A 58 7.79 -9.33 -11.54
CA SER A 58 6.79 -10.41 -11.53
C SER A 58 5.35 -9.90 -11.51
N LEU A 59 5.12 -8.64 -11.11
CA LEU A 59 3.81 -8.01 -11.12
C LEU A 59 3.37 -7.58 -12.53
N GLU A 60 4.33 -7.26 -13.40
CA GLU A 60 4.07 -6.91 -14.80
C GLU A 60 3.60 -8.13 -15.60
N ASN A 61 4.12 -9.33 -15.27
CA ASN A 61 3.77 -10.60 -15.90
C ASN A 61 2.56 -11.29 -15.26
N THR A 62 1.63 -10.52 -14.69
CA THR A 62 0.43 -11.07 -14.08
C THR A 62 -0.59 -11.53 -15.13
N PRO A 63 -1.40 -12.55 -14.80
CA PRO A 63 -2.44 -13.02 -15.71
C PRO A 63 -3.44 -11.92 -16.07
N ASN A 64 -4.19 -12.15 -17.14
CA ASN A 64 -5.24 -11.24 -17.58
C ASN A 64 -6.26 -11.01 -16.47
N THR A 65 -6.88 -9.85 -16.50
CA THR A 65 -7.96 -9.47 -15.58
C THR A 65 -9.09 -10.49 -15.61
N THR A 66 -9.48 -11.01 -14.46
CA THR A 66 -10.58 -11.97 -14.27
C THR A 66 -11.64 -11.40 -13.33
N LYS A 67 -12.82 -12.05 -13.26
CA LYS A 67 -13.82 -11.70 -12.24
C LYS A 67 -13.43 -12.35 -10.93
N VAL A 68 -13.20 -11.51 -9.91
CA VAL A 68 -12.83 -11.93 -8.55
C VAL A 68 -13.87 -11.40 -7.57
N GLU A 69 -14.30 -12.23 -6.64
CA GLU A 69 -15.05 -11.80 -5.46
C GLU A 69 -14.03 -11.41 -4.39
N VAL A 70 -13.90 -10.11 -4.17
CA VAL A 70 -12.90 -9.50 -3.28
C VAL A 70 -13.59 -9.15 -1.97
N ALA A 71 -13.04 -9.61 -0.84
CA ALA A 71 -13.44 -9.22 0.50
C ALA A 71 -12.25 -8.62 1.24
N LEU A 72 -12.35 -7.34 1.59
CA LEU A 72 -11.32 -6.57 2.29
C LEU A 72 -11.88 -5.96 3.57
N PRO A 73 -11.09 -5.87 4.65
CA PRO A 73 -11.47 -5.04 5.78
C PRO A 73 -11.45 -3.57 5.37
N ARG A 74 -12.34 -2.77 5.96
CA ARG A 74 -12.17 -1.32 5.95
C ARG A 74 -11.00 -0.95 6.84
N PHE A 75 -10.13 -0.09 6.38
CA PHE A 75 -9.03 0.40 7.20
C PHE A 75 -8.69 1.85 6.88
N LYS A 76 -8.13 2.50 7.89
CA LYS A 76 -7.69 3.88 7.83
C LYS A 76 -6.38 4.00 8.58
N PHE A 77 -5.37 4.58 7.94
CA PHE A 77 -4.08 4.85 8.56
C PHE A 77 -3.71 6.31 8.41
N GLU A 78 -3.18 6.85 9.48
CA GLU A 78 -2.45 8.10 9.47
C GLU A 78 -1.05 7.82 10.03
N TYR A 79 -0.03 8.24 9.31
CA TYR A 79 1.35 8.04 9.71
C TYR A 79 2.11 9.35 9.60
N THR A 80 2.80 9.72 10.67
CA THR A 80 3.65 10.91 10.72
C THR A 80 5.06 10.49 11.04
N THR A 81 6.03 10.95 10.27
CA THR A 81 7.45 10.70 10.52
C THR A 81 8.26 11.98 10.43
N GLN A 82 9.30 12.05 11.26
CA GLN A 82 10.33 13.09 11.19
C GLN A 82 11.36 12.67 10.16
N LEU A 83 11.59 13.53 9.16
CA LEU A 83 12.45 13.19 8.02
C LEU A 83 13.92 13.48 8.25
N LYS A 84 14.26 14.32 9.23
CA LYS A 84 15.63 14.82 9.42
C LYS A 84 16.65 13.69 9.56
N GLU A 85 16.40 12.77 10.48
CA GLU A 85 17.30 11.65 10.75
C GLU A 85 17.46 10.74 9.52
N GLN A 86 16.33 10.37 8.90
CA GLN A 86 16.32 9.51 7.71
C GLN A 86 17.06 10.17 6.52
N LEU A 87 16.86 11.48 6.31
CA LEU A 87 17.56 12.22 5.26
C LEU A 87 19.06 12.34 5.55
N GLN A 88 19.44 12.51 6.82
CA GLN A 88 20.85 12.53 7.22
C GLN A 88 21.54 11.18 7.04
N GLU A 89 20.85 10.07 7.34
CA GLU A 89 21.32 8.70 7.07
C GLU A 89 21.51 8.44 5.58
N LEU A 90 20.62 9.00 4.73
CA LEU A 90 20.74 8.95 3.27
C LEU A 90 21.81 9.93 2.70
N GLY A 91 22.56 10.64 3.57
CA GLY A 91 23.65 11.52 3.17
C GLY A 91 23.26 12.99 3.00
N ILE A 92 22.00 13.38 3.15
CA ILE A 92 21.53 14.77 3.07
C ILE A 92 21.77 15.47 4.42
N LYS A 93 23.03 15.81 4.70
CA LYS A 93 23.45 16.37 5.99
C LYS A 93 23.48 17.90 6.00
N ASP A 94 24.03 18.51 4.94
CA ASP A 94 24.28 19.95 4.89
C ASP A 94 23.01 20.78 4.96
N LEU A 95 21.88 20.27 4.46
CA LEU A 95 20.56 20.89 4.48
C LEU A 95 20.14 21.32 5.90
N PHE A 96 20.53 20.56 6.91
CA PHE A 96 20.16 20.76 8.32
C PHE A 96 21.23 21.51 9.14
N THR A 97 22.22 22.09 8.47
CA THR A 97 23.33 22.80 9.08
C THR A 97 23.51 24.18 8.45
N ARG A 98 24.36 25.02 9.04
CA ARG A 98 24.76 26.32 8.47
C ARG A 98 25.48 26.22 7.12
N LYS A 99 25.81 25.02 6.66
CA LYS A 99 26.39 24.76 5.33
C LYS A 99 25.33 24.70 4.22
N ALA A 100 24.03 24.76 4.60
CA ALA A 100 22.94 24.73 3.63
C ALA A 100 23.03 25.91 2.65
N ASN A 101 22.88 25.64 1.37
CA ASN A 101 22.82 26.68 0.34
C ASN A 101 21.39 26.81 -0.19
N LEU A 102 20.60 27.63 0.47
CA LEU A 102 19.20 27.92 0.13
C LEU A 102 19.04 29.30 -0.52
N ARG A 103 20.08 29.86 -1.15
CA ARG A 103 20.09 31.22 -1.75
C ARG A 103 19.05 31.39 -2.85
N LYS A 104 18.58 30.32 -3.49
CA LYS A 104 17.50 30.39 -4.47
C LYS A 104 16.11 30.61 -3.83
N ILE A 105 15.99 30.40 -2.51
CA ILE A 105 14.77 30.59 -1.75
C ILE A 105 14.81 31.92 -0.98
N SER A 106 15.98 32.28 -0.42
CA SER A 106 16.14 33.48 0.40
C SER A 106 17.56 34.03 0.29
N ALA A 107 17.69 35.36 0.30
CA ALA A 107 18.97 36.06 0.38
C ALA A 107 19.63 35.94 1.77
N ARG A 108 18.88 35.54 2.79
CA ARG A 108 19.41 35.30 4.15
C ARG A 108 19.96 33.89 4.24
N GLU A 109 20.96 33.69 5.09
CA GLU A 109 21.46 32.36 5.43
C GLU A 109 20.37 31.60 6.19
N LEU A 110 19.86 30.54 5.58
CA LEU A 110 18.85 29.66 6.12
C LEU A 110 19.33 28.21 6.10
N PHE A 111 18.84 27.42 7.03
CA PHE A 111 18.91 25.98 7.01
C PHE A 111 17.58 25.39 7.49
N VAL A 112 17.31 24.14 7.14
CA VAL A 112 16.10 23.44 7.57
C VAL A 112 16.29 22.93 8.99
N SER A 113 15.43 23.34 9.92
CA SER A 113 15.45 22.84 11.30
C SER A 113 14.91 21.42 11.39
N ASP A 114 13.74 21.20 10.77
CA ASP A 114 13.01 19.94 10.78
C ASP A 114 12.24 19.72 9.49
N GLY A 115 11.93 18.45 9.20
CA GLY A 115 11.03 18.04 8.12
C GLY A 115 10.06 17.00 8.63
N VAL A 116 8.77 17.18 8.35
CA VAL A 116 7.71 16.25 8.74
C VAL A 116 7.02 15.72 7.51
N HIS A 117 6.86 14.41 7.44
CA HIS A 117 6.03 13.77 6.41
C HIS A 117 4.80 13.15 7.06
N LYS A 118 3.63 13.49 6.52
CA LYS A 118 2.37 12.86 6.90
C LYS A 118 1.81 12.08 5.71
N ALA A 119 1.49 10.81 5.96
CA ALA A 119 0.79 9.96 5.01
C ALA A 119 -0.58 9.59 5.58
N PHE A 120 -1.58 9.59 4.73
CA PHE A 120 -2.94 9.20 5.05
C PHE A 120 -3.44 8.24 3.98
N ILE A 121 -4.09 7.16 4.39
CA ILE A 121 -4.80 6.26 3.51
C ILE A 121 -6.10 5.81 4.16
N GLU A 122 -7.18 5.83 3.40
CA GLU A 122 -8.48 5.32 3.80
C GLU A 122 -9.00 4.41 2.70
N VAL A 123 -9.42 3.20 3.06
CA VAL A 123 -9.94 2.20 2.13
C VAL A 123 -11.32 1.79 2.61
N ASP A 124 -12.32 2.19 1.86
CA ASP A 124 -13.73 1.94 2.09
C ASP A 124 -14.44 1.57 0.78
N GLU A 125 -15.78 1.42 0.82
CA GLU A 125 -16.58 1.05 -0.35
C GLU A 125 -16.69 2.14 -1.40
N LYS A 126 -16.44 3.41 -1.06
CA LYS A 126 -16.59 4.52 -2.01
C LYS A 126 -15.56 4.46 -3.13
N GLY A 127 -14.38 3.93 -2.85
CA GLY A 127 -13.34 3.69 -3.86
C GLY A 127 -13.68 2.58 -4.87
N THR A 128 -14.77 1.83 -4.66
CA THR A 128 -15.17 0.69 -5.51
C THR A 128 -16.51 0.85 -6.22
N GLU A 129 -17.21 1.96 -6.06
CA GLU A 129 -18.57 2.16 -6.61
C GLU A 129 -18.61 2.39 -8.13
N ALA A 130 -17.54 2.78 -8.79
CA ALA A 130 -17.53 3.07 -10.21
C ALA A 130 -17.80 1.85 -11.14
N ALA A 131 -17.79 0.62 -10.62
CA ALA A 131 -17.96 -0.60 -11.41
C ALA A 131 -19.34 -1.26 -11.32
N ALA A 132 -20.31 -0.71 -10.58
CA ALA A 132 -21.59 -1.38 -10.29
C ALA A 132 -22.71 -1.17 -11.34
N ALA A 133 -22.49 -0.41 -12.41
CA ALA A 133 -23.56 0.09 -13.27
C ALA A 133 -23.65 -0.53 -14.66
N THR A 134 -23.34 -1.81 -14.86
CA THR A 134 -23.76 -2.48 -16.13
C THR A 134 -24.25 -3.90 -15.87
N GLY A 135 -25.55 -3.98 -15.58
CA GLY A 135 -26.27 -5.24 -15.46
C GLY A 135 -26.50 -5.93 -16.80
N VAL A 136 -25.49 -6.63 -17.33
CA VAL A 136 -25.68 -7.68 -18.31
C VAL A 136 -25.20 -8.98 -17.70
N SER A 137 -26.15 -9.74 -17.19
CA SER A 137 -25.93 -11.06 -16.59
C SER A 137 -25.74 -12.10 -17.69
N PHE A 138 -24.54 -12.25 -18.22
CA PHE A 138 -24.20 -13.44 -18.98
C PHE A 138 -23.84 -14.57 -18.00
N ARG A 139 -24.69 -15.61 -17.96
CA ARG A 139 -24.41 -16.87 -17.26
C ARG A 139 -23.34 -17.65 -18.01
N THR A 140 -22.09 -17.26 -17.87
CA THR A 140 -20.96 -18.12 -18.21
C THR A 140 -20.63 -18.97 -16.98
N ARG A 141 -20.37 -20.28 -17.17
CA ARG A 141 -19.88 -21.22 -16.13
C ARG A 141 -18.45 -20.91 -15.66
N THR A 142 -18.02 -19.67 -15.72
CA THR A 142 -16.68 -19.27 -15.29
C THR A 142 -16.65 -19.27 -13.77
N LYS A 143 -15.80 -20.10 -13.18
CA LYS A 143 -15.57 -20.15 -11.72
C LYS A 143 -15.09 -18.78 -11.26
N ILE A 144 -15.87 -18.09 -10.44
CA ILE A 144 -15.47 -16.83 -9.83
C ILE A 144 -14.45 -17.16 -8.74
N GLU A 145 -13.25 -16.64 -8.86
CA GLU A 145 -12.23 -16.77 -7.82
C GLU A 145 -12.56 -15.85 -6.64
N LYS A 146 -12.18 -16.29 -5.43
CA LYS A 146 -12.39 -15.51 -4.20
C LYS A 146 -11.06 -15.08 -3.63
N PHE A 147 -11.01 -13.83 -3.21
CA PHE A 147 -9.89 -13.26 -2.46
C PHE A 147 -10.42 -12.63 -1.17
N VAL A 148 -10.06 -13.20 -0.03
CA VAL A 148 -10.53 -12.75 1.29
C VAL A 148 -9.32 -12.39 2.14
N ALA A 149 -9.15 -11.10 2.43
CA ALA A 149 -8.06 -10.59 3.25
C ALA A 149 -8.48 -10.59 4.74
N ASP A 150 -8.63 -11.78 5.31
CA ASP A 150 -9.08 -12.05 6.68
C ASP A 150 -7.94 -12.19 7.70
N ARG A 151 -6.71 -11.94 7.29
CA ARG A 151 -5.47 -12.05 8.06
C ARG A 151 -4.49 -10.96 7.69
N PRO A 152 -3.38 -10.77 8.47
CA PRO A 152 -2.40 -9.72 8.17
C PRO A 152 -1.90 -9.76 6.73
N PHE A 153 -1.87 -8.59 6.09
CA PHE A 153 -1.40 -8.43 4.71
C PHE A 153 -0.57 -7.16 4.54
N MET A 154 0.21 -7.12 3.47
CA MET A 154 0.81 -5.87 2.98
C MET A 154 0.03 -5.35 1.79
N PHE A 155 0.03 -4.03 1.64
CA PHE A 155 -0.51 -3.37 0.45
C PHE A 155 0.46 -2.33 -0.07
N MET A 156 0.30 -2.00 -1.33
CA MET A 156 1.08 -1.00 -2.02
C MET A 156 0.19 -0.26 -3.02
N ILE A 157 0.33 1.05 -3.09
CA ILE A 157 -0.17 1.83 -4.22
C ILE A 157 1.01 1.96 -5.19
N TYR A 158 0.82 1.44 -6.39
CA TYR A 158 1.87 1.32 -7.41
C TYR A 158 1.48 2.02 -8.70
N ASP A 159 2.33 2.94 -9.13
CA ASP A 159 2.26 3.55 -10.46
C ASP A 159 3.03 2.65 -11.45
N SER A 160 2.30 1.98 -12.33
CA SER A 160 2.88 1.04 -13.29
C SER A 160 3.58 1.75 -14.46
N PHE A 161 3.20 2.97 -14.77
CA PHE A 161 3.83 3.75 -15.83
C PHE A 161 5.23 4.22 -15.44
N ASN A 162 5.35 4.81 -14.25
CA ASN A 162 6.63 5.27 -13.71
C ASN A 162 7.41 4.17 -12.96
N LYS A 163 6.79 3.01 -12.72
CA LYS A 163 7.36 1.87 -11.95
C LYS A 163 7.76 2.25 -10.53
N ILE A 164 6.91 3.04 -9.87
CA ILE A 164 7.18 3.59 -8.53
C ILE A 164 6.11 3.12 -7.54
N ALA A 165 6.55 2.71 -6.35
CA ALA A 165 5.67 2.54 -5.20
C ALA A 165 5.39 3.91 -4.57
N LEU A 166 4.15 4.38 -4.65
CA LEU A 166 3.71 5.65 -4.06
C LEU A 166 3.45 5.50 -2.55
N PHE A 167 2.85 4.38 -2.15
CA PHE A 167 2.58 4.04 -0.76
C PHE A 167 2.85 2.56 -0.53
N VAL A 168 3.39 2.26 0.64
CA VAL A 168 3.55 0.88 1.13
C VAL A 168 3.06 0.83 2.57
N GLY A 169 2.22 -0.15 2.88
CA GLY A 169 1.68 -0.31 4.22
C GLY A 169 1.46 -1.77 4.59
N LYS A 170 1.25 -1.99 5.89
CA LYS A 170 0.97 -3.30 6.45
C LYS A 170 -0.21 -3.21 7.41
N LEU A 171 -1.25 -4.01 7.17
CA LEU A 171 -2.29 -4.29 8.15
C LEU A 171 -1.84 -5.48 9.00
N ALA A 172 -1.47 -5.21 10.28
CA ALA A 172 -0.87 -6.21 11.16
C ALA A 172 -1.89 -6.95 12.03
N SER A 173 -3.06 -6.34 12.30
CA SER A 173 -4.17 -6.95 13.03
C SER A 173 -5.49 -6.56 12.39
N MET A 174 -6.51 -7.37 12.63
CA MET A 174 -7.88 -7.16 12.15
C MET A 174 -8.76 -6.50 13.21
N ASP A 175 -8.22 -6.06 14.33
CA ASP A 175 -8.98 -5.40 15.38
C ASP A 175 -9.34 -3.97 15.00
N SER A 176 -10.56 -3.58 15.31
CA SER A 176 -11.21 -2.36 14.84
C SER A 176 -10.67 -1.03 15.42
N ASP A 177 -9.68 -1.09 16.30
CA ASP A 177 -9.01 0.08 16.89
C ASP A 177 -7.61 0.29 16.31
N ASN A 178 -7.53 0.46 14.98
CA ASN A 178 -6.27 0.82 14.31
C ASN A 178 -5.96 2.32 14.37
N SER A 179 -6.16 2.95 15.52
CA SER A 179 -5.43 4.17 15.86
C SER A 179 -4.03 3.74 16.30
N CYS A 180 -3.12 3.55 15.35
CA CYS A 180 -1.73 3.25 15.65
C CYS A 180 -1.03 4.54 16.11
N GLU A 181 -1.33 4.98 17.33
CA GLU A 181 -0.43 5.83 18.10
C GLU A 181 0.79 4.99 18.49
N LYS A 182 1.79 4.94 17.64
CA LYS A 182 3.14 4.63 18.11
C LYS A 182 3.62 5.80 18.96
N LYS A 183 3.46 5.67 20.29
CA LYS A 183 4.24 6.44 21.24
C LYS A 183 5.71 6.31 20.84
N LEU A 184 6.28 7.41 20.36
CA LEU A 184 7.73 7.59 20.25
C LEU A 184 8.31 7.30 21.65
N ARG A 185 9.06 6.22 21.77
CA ARG A 185 9.93 6.05 22.94
C ARG A 185 10.99 7.15 22.83
N GLN A 186 10.88 8.15 23.67
CA GLN A 186 11.96 9.07 23.88
C GLN A 186 13.15 8.26 24.45
N PRO A 187 14.35 8.42 23.91
CA PRO A 187 15.53 7.88 24.57
C PRO A 187 15.69 8.64 25.89
N HIS A 188 15.73 7.89 26.97
CA HIS A 188 16.10 8.43 28.26
C HIS A 188 17.52 8.99 28.19
N SER A 189 17.64 10.24 28.61
CA SER A 189 18.87 10.99 28.87
C SER A 189 19.92 10.20 29.69
#